data_7c69691969b7dd5b4a24e033450ceb06
#
_entry.id   7c69691969b7dd5b4a24e033450ceb06
#
_cell.length_a   1.000
_cell.length_b   1.000
_cell.length_c   1.000
_cell.angle_alpha   90.00
_cell.angle_beta   90.00
_cell.angle_gamma   90.00
#
_symmetry.space_group_name_H-M   'P 1'
#
loop_
_entity.id
_entity.type
_entity.pdbx_description
1 polymer ?
#
loop_
_entity_poly.entity_id
_entity_poly.type
_entity_poly.pdbx_seq_one_letter_code
_entity_poly.pdbx_strand_id
1 'polypeptide(L)'
;MLRRLTLFTLAFVVFSALKVSAQDGKALFQSRCQSCHSVFVDVTGPALKGLEERHSWSDHKQLLAWIQNPPGYMAKDPYTQGLKTKFNTVMTSFPGTTLAEVDALVKYINEIATAPPPTPPSGDDGEPSDNNQNAIIFGVISLILAIIALILMQVNSNLKKMSDDAERIHRPEPVAFYRNKVYIAMFSVIFFIIGGYFVTKGGIGMQRMKDYQPKQPIYYSHKVHAGINQISCLYCHGNAWESKSAAIPSVNVCMNCHKSIQSYTKGPKLQDDNGNEINGTAEIAKLYKYAGFDPKNANSWDPSKAKPIEWVKIHNLPDHVFFSHAQHIRAGKVQCQTCHGEITNMNEVKQVSELSMGWCINCHRQTKVDFNYDSTKGNKFYSIYEKFHNDIKAGKMDSVTVKDIGGIECQKCHY
;
A
#
# COMPACT_ATOMS: atom_id res chain seq x y z
N MET A 1 -42.97 0.26 25.35
CA MET A 1 -41.87 0.91 24.62
C MET A 1 -40.53 0.14 24.79
N LEU A 2 -40.15 -0.28 25.99
CA LEU A 2 -38.88 -1.00 26.26
C LEU A 2 -38.71 -2.29 25.43
N ARG A 3 -39.76 -3.10 25.26
CA ARG A 3 -39.72 -4.40 24.56
C ARG A 3 -39.49 -4.28 23.02
N ARG A 4 -39.80 -3.14 22.43
CA ARG A 4 -39.49 -2.86 21.00
C ARG A 4 -38.06 -2.35 20.81
N LEU A 5 -37.49 -1.66 21.80
CA LEU A 5 -36.13 -1.19 21.78
C LEU A 5 -35.13 -2.34 21.91
N THR A 6 -35.41 -3.33 22.76
CA THR A 6 -34.56 -4.54 22.91
C THR A 6 -34.56 -5.45 21.68
N LEU A 7 -35.67 -5.52 20.94
CA LEU A 7 -35.71 -6.27 19.68
C LEU A 7 -34.92 -5.58 18.56
N PHE A 8 -34.89 -4.23 18.52
CA PHE A 8 -34.08 -3.48 17.54
C PHE A 8 -32.58 -3.56 17.84
N THR A 9 -32.18 -3.53 19.12
CA THR A 9 -30.79 -3.69 19.50
C THR A 9 -30.28 -5.12 19.25
N LEU A 10 -31.12 -6.13 19.48
CA LEU A 10 -30.75 -7.54 19.20
C LEU A 10 -30.64 -7.79 17.69
N ALA A 11 -31.52 -7.21 16.87
CA ALA A 11 -31.44 -7.29 15.40
C ALA A 11 -30.19 -6.59 14.85
N PHE A 12 -29.79 -5.45 15.43
CA PHE A 12 -28.56 -4.73 15.04
C PHE A 12 -27.29 -5.49 15.39
N VAL A 13 -27.25 -6.17 16.54
CA VAL A 13 -26.11 -6.99 16.97
C VAL A 13 -25.97 -8.25 16.11
N VAL A 14 -27.07 -8.88 15.71
CA VAL A 14 -27.07 -10.07 14.83
C VAL A 14 -26.65 -9.70 13.40
N PHE A 15 -27.01 -8.50 12.90
CA PHE A 15 -26.60 -8.05 11.56
C PHE A 15 -25.12 -7.62 11.48
N SER A 16 -24.51 -7.29 12.64
CA SER A 16 -23.08 -6.95 12.72
C SER A 16 -22.15 -8.16 12.70
N ALA A 17 -22.68 -9.37 12.92
CA ALA A 17 -21.89 -10.60 13.05
C ALA A 17 -21.61 -11.33 11.73
N LEU A 18 -22.18 -10.88 10.59
CA LEU A 18 -21.99 -11.52 9.28
C LEU A 18 -21.04 -10.71 8.38
N LYS A 19 -19.89 -10.31 8.89
CA LYS A 19 -18.75 -10.03 8.01
C LYS A 19 -18.07 -11.37 7.71
N VAL A 20 -18.58 -12.11 6.76
CA VAL A 20 -17.79 -13.08 6.01
C VAL A 20 -16.74 -12.25 5.27
N SER A 21 -15.53 -12.23 5.80
CA SER A 21 -14.38 -11.63 5.12
C SER A 21 -14.15 -12.49 3.87
N ALA A 22 -14.68 -12.04 2.73
CA ALA A 22 -14.26 -12.56 1.45
C ALA A 22 -12.75 -12.33 1.37
N GLN A 23 -11.95 -13.40 1.36
CA GLN A 23 -10.51 -13.30 1.26
C GLN A 23 -10.17 -12.69 -0.10
N ASP A 24 -9.51 -11.53 -0.07
CA ASP A 24 -9.13 -10.81 -1.27
C ASP A 24 -7.92 -11.50 -1.94
N GLY A 25 -8.18 -12.28 -2.99
CA GLY A 25 -7.16 -13.00 -3.76
C GLY A 25 -6.12 -12.05 -4.37
N LYS A 26 -6.51 -10.80 -4.71
CA LYS A 26 -5.60 -9.77 -5.20
C LYS A 26 -4.61 -9.37 -4.11
N ALA A 27 -5.09 -9.05 -2.92
CA ALA A 27 -4.24 -8.68 -1.80
C ALA A 27 -3.29 -9.82 -1.40
N LEU A 28 -3.76 -11.06 -1.42
CA LEU A 28 -2.93 -12.25 -1.17
C LEU A 28 -1.84 -12.42 -2.25
N PHE A 29 -2.20 -12.30 -3.52
CA PHE A 29 -1.24 -12.38 -4.61
C PHE A 29 -0.16 -11.31 -4.50
N GLN A 30 -0.55 -10.06 -4.28
CA GLN A 30 0.35 -8.93 -4.16
C GLN A 30 1.28 -9.04 -2.95
N SER A 31 0.78 -9.53 -1.82
CA SER A 31 1.57 -9.62 -0.59
C SER A 31 2.48 -10.84 -0.50
N ARG A 32 2.15 -11.96 -1.16
CA ARG A 32 2.86 -13.24 -0.97
C ARG A 32 3.48 -13.81 -2.25
N CYS A 33 2.93 -13.52 -3.42
CA CYS A 33 3.27 -14.23 -4.66
C CYS A 33 3.99 -13.35 -5.69
N GLN A 34 3.57 -12.10 -5.84
CA GLN A 34 4.01 -11.19 -6.91
C GLN A 34 5.51 -10.89 -6.91
N SER A 35 6.19 -11.03 -5.76
CA SER A 35 7.65 -10.83 -5.68
C SER A 35 8.46 -11.83 -6.50
N CYS A 36 7.91 -13.04 -6.69
CA CYS A 36 8.61 -14.14 -7.37
C CYS A 36 7.85 -14.63 -8.60
N HIS A 37 6.55 -14.34 -8.71
CA HIS A 37 5.68 -14.81 -9.78
C HIS A 37 5.00 -13.66 -10.50
N SER A 38 4.94 -13.75 -11.84
CA SER A 38 4.02 -12.97 -12.67
C SER A 38 2.90 -13.90 -13.17
N VAL A 39 1.75 -13.32 -13.54
CA VAL A 39 0.67 -14.12 -14.16
C VAL A 39 1.08 -14.54 -15.57
N PHE A 40 1.79 -13.71 -16.34
CA PHE A 40 2.01 -13.90 -17.76
C PHE A 40 3.41 -14.36 -18.16
N VAL A 41 4.44 -14.05 -17.37
CA VAL A 41 5.84 -14.28 -17.72
C VAL A 41 6.60 -14.98 -16.61
N ASP A 42 7.57 -15.82 -17.00
CA ASP A 42 8.54 -16.40 -16.07
C ASP A 42 9.46 -15.29 -15.53
N VAL A 43 9.57 -15.20 -14.20
CA VAL A 43 10.45 -14.26 -13.50
C VAL A 43 11.39 -15.04 -12.57
N THR A 44 11.41 -14.77 -11.28
CA THR A 44 12.14 -15.61 -10.31
C THR A 44 11.54 -17.01 -10.19
N GLY A 45 10.22 -17.12 -10.40
CA GLY A 45 9.45 -18.37 -10.50
C GLY A 45 8.65 -18.41 -11.79
N PRO A 46 7.94 -19.52 -12.04
CA PRO A 46 7.14 -19.70 -13.26
C PRO A 46 5.97 -18.71 -13.33
N ALA A 47 5.58 -18.35 -14.55
CA ALA A 47 4.33 -17.66 -14.82
C ALA A 47 3.14 -18.45 -14.25
N LEU A 48 2.11 -17.79 -13.74
CA LEU A 48 0.98 -18.48 -13.10
C LEU A 48 -0.23 -18.69 -14.00
N LYS A 49 -0.26 -18.10 -15.19
CA LYS A 49 -1.30 -18.36 -16.18
C LYS A 49 -1.33 -19.85 -16.53
N GLY A 50 -2.52 -20.48 -16.46
CA GLY A 50 -2.71 -21.90 -16.74
C GLY A 50 -2.02 -22.82 -15.72
N LEU A 51 -1.87 -22.38 -14.48
CA LEU A 51 -1.19 -23.19 -13.46
C LEU A 51 -1.92 -24.49 -13.16
N GLU A 52 -3.26 -24.50 -13.20
CA GLU A 52 -4.09 -25.68 -12.92
C GLU A 52 -3.94 -26.77 -13.98
N GLU A 53 -3.61 -26.38 -15.23
CA GLU A 53 -3.46 -27.30 -16.36
C GLU A 53 -2.07 -27.94 -16.44
N ARG A 54 -1.07 -27.32 -15.82
CA ARG A 54 0.34 -27.73 -15.94
C ARG A 54 0.74 -28.89 -15.04
N HIS A 55 -0.04 -29.16 -14.03
CA HIS A 55 0.19 -30.22 -13.05
C HIS A 55 -1.14 -30.54 -12.36
N SER A 56 -1.18 -31.53 -11.44
CA SER A 56 -2.37 -31.91 -10.67
C SER A 56 -2.88 -30.82 -9.71
N TRP A 57 -2.61 -29.53 -10.02
CA TRP A 57 -2.99 -28.37 -9.21
C TRP A 57 -4.42 -27.88 -9.42
N SER A 58 -5.17 -28.50 -10.33
CA SER A 58 -6.63 -28.41 -10.33
C SER A 58 -7.25 -28.98 -9.04
N ASP A 59 -6.56 -29.89 -8.36
CA ASP A 59 -6.83 -30.19 -6.94
C ASP A 59 -6.12 -29.16 -6.07
N HIS A 60 -6.86 -28.16 -5.62
CA HIS A 60 -6.33 -27.08 -4.79
C HIS A 60 -5.74 -27.56 -3.45
N LYS A 61 -6.06 -28.78 -3.00
CA LYS A 61 -5.41 -29.38 -1.82
C LYS A 61 -3.95 -29.73 -2.09
N GLN A 62 -3.64 -30.19 -3.31
CA GLN A 62 -2.25 -30.45 -3.70
C GLN A 62 -1.47 -29.15 -3.88
N LEU A 63 -2.09 -28.12 -4.49
CA LEU A 63 -1.51 -26.80 -4.59
C LEU A 63 -1.27 -26.20 -3.21
N LEU A 64 -2.21 -26.36 -2.27
CA LEU A 64 -2.04 -25.95 -0.88
C LEU A 64 -0.85 -26.66 -0.22
N ALA A 65 -0.74 -27.98 -0.37
CA ALA A 65 0.39 -28.74 0.16
C ALA A 65 1.74 -28.28 -0.41
N TRP A 66 1.79 -27.94 -1.69
CA TRP A 66 2.94 -27.31 -2.34
C TRP A 66 3.26 -25.95 -1.71
N ILE A 67 2.27 -25.06 -1.59
CA ILE A 67 2.44 -23.71 -1.03
C ILE A 67 2.90 -23.74 0.44
N GLN A 68 2.36 -24.67 1.21
CA GLN A 68 2.68 -24.79 2.64
C GLN A 68 4.08 -25.36 2.90
N ASN A 69 4.50 -26.34 2.10
CA ASN A 69 5.80 -27.02 2.29
C ASN A 69 6.46 -27.41 0.96
N PRO A 70 7.00 -26.43 0.19
CA PRO A 70 7.64 -26.72 -1.08
C PRO A 70 8.79 -27.73 -1.00
N PRO A 71 9.71 -27.70 -0.01
CA PRO A 71 10.76 -28.69 0.06
C PRO A 71 10.25 -30.12 0.27
N GLY A 72 9.26 -30.29 1.14
CA GLY A 72 8.66 -31.61 1.40
C GLY A 72 7.84 -32.14 0.23
N TYR A 73 7.16 -31.27 -0.51
CA TYR A 73 6.43 -31.63 -1.72
C TYR A 73 7.38 -32.04 -2.85
N MET A 74 8.44 -31.24 -3.09
CA MET A 74 9.47 -31.51 -4.08
C MET A 74 10.14 -32.87 -3.89
N ALA A 75 10.32 -33.33 -2.66
CA ALA A 75 10.96 -34.60 -2.39
C ALA A 75 10.24 -35.80 -3.04
N LYS A 76 8.96 -35.63 -3.39
CA LYS A 76 8.08 -36.68 -3.90
C LYS A 76 7.54 -36.41 -5.32
N ASP A 77 7.80 -35.21 -5.85
CA ASP A 77 7.17 -34.78 -7.09
C ASP A 77 8.18 -34.32 -8.16
N PRO A 78 8.34 -35.09 -9.27
CA PRO A 78 9.30 -34.78 -10.32
C PRO A 78 9.07 -33.43 -11.02
N TYR A 79 7.83 -32.98 -11.14
CA TYR A 79 7.51 -31.72 -11.79
C TYR A 79 8.10 -30.53 -11.01
N THR A 80 7.89 -30.50 -9.71
CA THR A 80 8.41 -29.44 -8.85
C THR A 80 9.93 -29.49 -8.67
N GLN A 81 10.55 -30.69 -8.80
CA GLN A 81 12.01 -30.83 -8.93
C GLN A 81 12.54 -30.17 -10.21
N GLY A 82 11.81 -30.36 -11.33
CA GLY A 82 12.11 -29.70 -12.60
C GLY A 82 12.03 -28.18 -12.51
N LEU A 83 11.06 -27.65 -11.77
CA LEU A 83 10.96 -26.20 -11.52
C LEU A 83 12.18 -25.67 -10.76
N LYS A 84 12.66 -26.39 -9.75
CA LYS A 84 13.89 -26.03 -9.03
C LYS A 84 15.10 -25.98 -9.95
N THR A 85 15.23 -26.95 -10.84
CA THR A 85 16.32 -27.01 -11.81
C THR A 85 16.24 -25.85 -12.82
N LYS A 86 15.02 -25.55 -13.31
CA LYS A 86 14.80 -24.49 -14.29
C LYS A 86 15.07 -23.09 -13.73
N PHE A 87 14.58 -22.80 -12.50
CA PHE A 87 14.63 -21.46 -11.91
C PHE A 87 15.78 -21.28 -10.91
N ASN A 88 16.55 -22.33 -10.62
CA ASN A 88 17.65 -22.34 -9.65
C ASN A 88 17.27 -21.74 -8.28
N THR A 89 16.02 -21.87 -7.89
CA THR A 89 15.47 -21.35 -6.63
C THR A 89 14.41 -22.30 -6.08
N VAL A 90 14.14 -22.21 -4.79
CA VAL A 90 13.07 -22.96 -4.13
C VAL A 90 12.02 -21.95 -3.65
N MET A 91 10.75 -22.24 -3.91
CA MET A 91 9.63 -21.42 -3.45
C MET A 91 9.65 -21.30 -1.92
N THR A 92 9.37 -20.11 -1.41
CA THR A 92 9.20 -19.86 0.03
C THR A 92 7.97 -20.59 0.55
N SER A 93 8.09 -21.20 1.74
CA SER A 93 6.96 -21.88 2.41
C SER A 93 5.99 -20.88 3.03
N PHE A 94 4.68 -21.14 2.90
CA PHE A 94 3.62 -20.37 3.54
C PHE A 94 2.72 -21.29 4.37
N PRO A 95 3.19 -21.80 5.52
CA PRO A 95 2.50 -22.85 6.28
C PRO A 95 1.14 -22.45 6.83
N GLY A 96 0.90 -21.15 7.01
CA GLY A 96 -0.38 -20.60 7.47
C GLY A 96 -1.43 -20.38 6.37
N THR A 97 -1.13 -20.75 5.12
CA THR A 97 -2.09 -20.59 4.03
C THR A 97 -3.24 -21.59 4.17
N THR A 98 -4.47 -21.14 3.95
CA THR A 98 -5.70 -21.96 4.02
C THR A 98 -6.17 -22.33 2.60
N LEU A 99 -7.04 -23.34 2.50
CA LEU A 99 -7.63 -23.75 1.21
C LEU A 99 -8.44 -22.59 0.60
N ALA A 100 -9.20 -21.86 1.41
CA ALA A 100 -9.99 -20.72 0.95
C ALA A 100 -9.10 -19.57 0.41
N GLU A 101 -7.89 -19.38 0.95
CA GLU A 101 -6.91 -18.44 0.40
C GLU A 101 -6.36 -18.92 -0.94
N VAL A 102 -6.13 -20.22 -1.12
CA VAL A 102 -5.69 -20.79 -2.40
C VAL A 102 -6.80 -20.63 -3.45
N ASP A 103 -8.05 -20.91 -3.10
CA ASP A 103 -9.19 -20.72 -3.99
C ASP A 103 -9.32 -19.27 -4.45
N ALA A 104 -9.18 -18.31 -3.52
CA ALA A 104 -9.22 -16.89 -3.82
C ALA A 104 -8.03 -16.45 -4.71
N LEU A 105 -6.83 -16.99 -4.47
CA LEU A 105 -5.64 -16.75 -5.28
C LEU A 105 -5.81 -17.25 -6.71
N VAL A 106 -6.23 -18.52 -6.88
CA VAL A 106 -6.42 -19.14 -8.20
C VAL A 106 -7.50 -18.39 -8.97
N LYS A 107 -8.61 -18.05 -8.32
CA LYS A 107 -9.66 -17.23 -8.91
C LYS A 107 -9.12 -15.91 -9.45
N TYR A 108 -8.35 -15.17 -8.64
CA TYR A 108 -7.74 -13.90 -9.04
C TYR A 108 -6.76 -14.07 -10.22
N ILE A 109 -5.91 -15.12 -10.19
CA ILE A 109 -4.97 -15.42 -11.27
C ILE A 109 -5.74 -15.69 -12.57
N ASN A 110 -6.81 -16.48 -12.52
CA ASN A 110 -7.63 -16.81 -13.69
C ASN A 110 -8.40 -15.60 -14.22
N GLU A 111 -8.92 -14.75 -13.36
CA GLU A 111 -9.56 -13.47 -13.73
C GLU A 111 -8.59 -12.58 -14.51
N ILE A 112 -7.35 -12.42 -14.03
CA ILE A 112 -6.33 -11.65 -14.74
C ILE A 112 -5.88 -12.35 -16.03
N ALA A 113 -5.73 -13.69 -16.01
CA ALA A 113 -5.27 -14.45 -17.16
C ALA A 113 -6.27 -14.43 -18.32
N THR A 114 -7.57 -14.30 -18.02
CA THR A 114 -8.68 -14.26 -19.00
C THR A 114 -9.09 -12.82 -19.32
N ALA A 115 -8.73 -11.85 -18.48
CA ALA A 115 -8.93 -10.46 -18.83
C ALA A 115 -8.22 -10.19 -20.18
N PRO A 116 -8.84 -9.46 -21.11
CA PRO A 116 -8.13 -9.00 -22.28
C PRO A 116 -6.85 -8.32 -21.80
N PRO A 117 -5.70 -8.49 -22.50
CA PRO A 117 -4.47 -7.82 -22.13
C PRO A 117 -4.85 -6.37 -21.85
N PRO A 118 -4.41 -5.80 -20.71
CA PRO A 118 -4.78 -4.46 -20.36
C PRO A 118 -4.49 -3.63 -21.60
N THR A 119 -5.55 -3.26 -22.30
CA THR A 119 -5.46 -2.16 -23.24
C THR A 119 -4.74 -1.11 -22.45
N PRO A 120 -3.63 -0.55 -22.95
CA PRO A 120 -2.98 0.53 -22.26
C PRO A 120 -4.13 1.45 -21.85
N PRO A 121 -4.33 1.74 -20.58
CA PRO A 121 -5.50 2.47 -20.15
C PRO A 121 -5.59 3.67 -21.06
N SER A 122 -6.58 3.64 -21.91
CA SER A 122 -7.00 4.84 -22.62
C SER A 122 -7.26 5.77 -21.50
N GLY A 123 -6.40 6.75 -21.29
CA GLY A 123 -6.31 7.63 -20.14
C GLY A 123 -7.67 7.87 -19.47
N ASP A 124 -8.10 6.91 -18.73
CA ASP A 124 -9.06 7.04 -17.67
C ASP A 124 -8.17 7.22 -16.45
N ASP A 125 -7.61 8.44 -16.42
CA ASP A 125 -7.04 9.01 -15.22
C ASP A 125 -8.11 8.78 -14.20
N GLY A 126 -7.80 7.96 -13.19
CA GLY A 126 -8.63 7.87 -12.03
C GLY A 126 -8.83 9.29 -11.56
N GLU A 127 -9.89 9.93 -12.04
CA GLU A 127 -10.45 11.09 -11.39
C GLU A 127 -10.44 10.73 -9.90
N PRO A 128 -9.95 11.63 -9.06
CA PRO A 128 -10.08 11.45 -7.62
C PRO A 128 -11.56 11.18 -7.43
N SER A 129 -11.86 9.91 -7.11
CA SER A 129 -13.21 9.32 -7.13
C SER A 129 -14.22 10.37 -6.73
N ASP A 130 -15.31 10.49 -7.46
CA ASP A 130 -16.51 11.35 -7.26
C ASP A 130 -17.04 11.44 -5.82
N ASN A 131 -16.45 10.71 -4.89
CA ASN A 131 -16.70 10.77 -3.45
C ASN A 131 -16.52 12.18 -2.87
N ASN A 132 -15.63 13.03 -3.45
CA ASN A 132 -15.49 14.40 -2.94
C ASN A 132 -16.64 15.32 -3.44
N GLN A 133 -17.07 15.17 -4.68
CA GLN A 133 -18.23 15.94 -5.18
C GLN A 133 -19.49 15.50 -4.46
N ASN A 134 -19.73 14.21 -4.32
CA ASN A 134 -20.86 13.69 -3.57
C ASN A 134 -20.81 14.12 -2.09
N ALA A 135 -19.62 14.07 -1.45
CA ALA A 135 -19.47 14.55 -0.08
C ALA A 135 -19.74 16.07 0.05
N ILE A 136 -19.34 16.89 -0.92
CA ILE A 136 -19.64 18.33 -0.96
C ILE A 136 -21.14 18.55 -1.17
N ILE A 137 -21.76 17.84 -2.12
CA ILE A 137 -23.20 17.93 -2.40
C ILE A 137 -24.00 17.52 -1.15
N PHE A 138 -23.69 16.40 -0.52
CA PHE A 138 -24.33 15.97 0.73
C PHE A 138 -24.09 16.94 1.87
N GLY A 139 -22.89 17.52 1.97
CA GLY A 139 -22.56 18.55 2.95
C GLY A 139 -23.41 19.82 2.76
N VAL A 140 -23.54 20.30 1.53
CA VAL A 140 -24.36 21.47 1.19
C VAL A 140 -25.83 21.18 1.44
N ILE A 141 -26.38 20.05 1.02
CA ILE A 141 -27.78 19.66 1.28
C ILE A 141 -28.02 19.57 2.79
N SER A 142 -27.14 18.96 3.55
CA SER A 142 -27.24 18.85 5.01
C SER A 142 -27.23 20.22 5.68
N LEU A 143 -26.41 21.16 5.20
CA LEU A 143 -26.38 22.53 5.70
C LEU A 143 -27.69 23.27 5.40
N ILE A 144 -28.20 23.14 4.19
CA ILE A 144 -29.51 23.75 3.79
C ILE A 144 -30.63 23.19 4.67
N LEU A 145 -30.69 21.88 4.86
CA LEU A 145 -31.70 21.24 5.72
C LEU A 145 -31.58 21.70 7.18
N ALA A 146 -30.37 21.88 7.70
CA ALA A 146 -30.15 22.40 9.04
C ALA A 146 -30.67 23.86 9.17
N ILE A 147 -30.41 24.71 8.17
CA ILE A 147 -30.93 26.10 8.13
C ILE A 147 -32.46 26.11 8.09
N ILE A 148 -33.06 25.28 7.24
CA ILE A 148 -34.54 25.15 7.14
C ILE A 148 -35.08 24.69 8.51
N ALA A 149 -34.47 23.71 9.15
CA ALA A 149 -34.90 23.24 10.47
C ALA A 149 -34.88 24.37 11.53
N LEU A 150 -33.82 25.19 11.54
CA LEU A 150 -33.71 26.35 12.44
C LEU A 150 -34.78 27.40 12.16
N ILE A 151 -35.05 27.68 10.88
CA ILE A 151 -36.15 28.61 10.49
C ILE A 151 -37.49 28.05 10.94
N LEU A 152 -37.78 26.78 10.68
CA LEU A 152 -39.04 26.15 11.10
C LEU A 152 -39.23 26.16 12.63
N MET A 153 -38.15 25.92 13.38
CA MET A 153 -38.18 26.01 14.84
C MET A 153 -38.52 27.44 15.31
N GLN A 154 -37.94 28.47 14.67
CA GLN A 154 -38.24 29.85 14.98
C GLN A 154 -39.68 30.23 14.61
N VAL A 155 -40.15 29.81 13.43
CA VAL A 155 -41.54 30.00 12.99
C VAL A 155 -42.50 29.33 13.95
N ASN A 156 -42.26 28.08 14.33
CA ASN A 156 -43.10 27.36 15.28
C ASN A 156 -43.15 28.06 16.65
N SER A 157 -42.00 28.58 17.10
CA SER A 157 -41.94 29.36 18.36
C SER A 157 -42.78 30.65 18.29
N ASN A 158 -42.71 31.34 17.12
CA ASN A 158 -43.52 32.57 16.91
C ASN A 158 -44.99 32.26 16.79
N LEU A 159 -45.40 31.20 16.06
CA LEU A 159 -46.80 30.78 15.94
C LEU A 159 -47.39 30.37 17.31
N LYS A 160 -46.59 29.65 18.12
CA LYS A 160 -46.99 29.28 19.46
C LYS A 160 -47.25 30.52 20.35
N LYS A 161 -46.40 31.55 20.20
CA LYS A 161 -46.64 32.83 20.91
C LYS A 161 -47.90 33.51 20.45
N MET A 162 -48.15 33.57 19.13
CA MET A 162 -49.38 34.15 18.59
C MET A 162 -50.62 33.42 19.10
N SER A 163 -50.60 32.12 19.21
CA SER A 163 -51.68 31.31 19.82
C SER A 163 -51.88 31.64 21.30
N ASP A 164 -50.79 31.69 22.06
CA ASP A 164 -50.80 32.00 23.50
C ASP A 164 -51.32 33.42 23.75
N ASP A 165 -50.92 34.41 22.90
CA ASP A 165 -51.41 35.79 22.97
C ASP A 165 -52.92 35.90 22.64
N ALA A 166 -53.42 35.09 21.70
CA ALA A 166 -54.85 34.99 21.39
C ALA A 166 -55.66 34.42 22.58
N GLU A 167 -55.08 33.52 23.32
CA GLU A 167 -55.66 32.94 24.56
C GLU A 167 -55.39 33.80 25.80
N ARG A 168 -54.84 35.00 25.66
CA ARG A 168 -54.45 35.94 26.73
C ARG A 168 -53.42 35.34 27.72
N ILE A 169 -52.63 34.36 27.29
CA ILE A 169 -51.55 33.78 28.08
C ILE A 169 -50.28 34.63 27.84
N HIS A 170 -49.87 35.41 28.81
CA HIS A 170 -48.65 36.24 28.71
C HIS A 170 -47.38 35.38 28.79
N ARG A 171 -46.73 35.14 27.67
CA ARG A 171 -45.38 34.55 27.60
C ARG A 171 -44.36 35.57 27.09
N PRO A 172 -43.08 35.44 27.52
CA PRO A 172 -42.02 36.28 27.00
C PRO A 172 -41.83 36.06 25.50
N GLU A 173 -41.34 37.10 24.80
CA GLU A 173 -41.09 37.04 23.37
C GLU A 173 -40.08 35.96 23.00
N PRO A 174 -40.31 35.20 21.91
CA PRO A 174 -39.35 34.21 21.43
C PRO A 174 -38.05 34.88 21.05
N VAL A 175 -36.96 34.43 21.66
CA VAL A 175 -35.64 34.95 21.40
C VAL A 175 -35.13 34.33 20.07
N ALA A 176 -34.66 35.18 19.15
CA ALA A 176 -34.08 34.74 17.89
C ALA A 176 -32.94 33.72 18.17
N PHE A 177 -32.82 32.69 17.32
CA PHE A 177 -31.87 31.54 17.55
C PHE A 177 -30.43 32.01 17.78
N TYR A 178 -29.96 33.05 17.08
CA TYR A 178 -28.62 33.63 17.22
C TYR A 178 -28.41 34.43 18.51
N ARG A 179 -29.46 34.71 19.28
CA ARG A 179 -29.43 35.36 20.61
C ARG A 179 -29.72 34.37 21.75
N ASN A 180 -30.19 33.19 21.41
CA ASN A 180 -30.53 32.17 22.40
C ASN A 180 -29.25 31.55 22.95
N LYS A 181 -29.02 31.74 24.27
CA LYS A 181 -27.81 31.26 24.96
C LYS A 181 -27.58 29.75 24.82
N VAL A 182 -28.66 28.97 24.75
CA VAL A 182 -28.59 27.50 24.59
C VAL A 182 -28.03 27.12 23.22
N TYR A 183 -28.55 27.75 22.15
CA TYR A 183 -28.03 27.48 20.80
C TYR A 183 -26.60 27.99 20.62
N ILE A 184 -26.28 29.18 21.17
CA ILE A 184 -24.91 29.70 21.15
C ILE A 184 -23.96 28.73 21.85
N ALA A 185 -24.31 28.24 23.05
CA ALA A 185 -23.51 27.27 23.77
C ALA A 185 -23.33 25.96 22.98
N MET A 186 -24.42 25.43 22.42
CA MET A 186 -24.38 24.21 21.61
C MET A 186 -23.48 24.36 20.37
N PHE A 187 -23.65 25.44 19.59
CA PHE A 187 -22.80 25.67 18.42
C PHE A 187 -21.34 25.94 18.80
N SER A 188 -21.08 26.61 19.93
CA SER A 188 -19.74 26.82 20.42
C SER A 188 -19.06 25.50 20.78
N VAL A 189 -19.77 24.59 21.45
CA VAL A 189 -19.23 23.24 21.79
C VAL A 189 -18.93 22.44 20.51
N ILE A 190 -19.88 22.42 19.54
CA ILE A 190 -19.67 21.74 18.27
C ILE A 190 -18.47 22.31 17.54
N PHE A 191 -18.37 23.65 17.43
CA PHE A 191 -17.23 24.32 16.80
C PHE A 191 -15.90 23.99 17.50
N PHE A 192 -15.90 23.95 18.83
CA PHE A 192 -14.72 23.59 19.62
C PHE A 192 -14.29 22.15 19.38
N ILE A 193 -15.24 21.20 19.30
CA ILE A 193 -14.95 19.78 18.99
C ILE A 193 -14.40 19.64 17.57
N ILE A 194 -15.05 20.25 16.59
CA ILE A 194 -14.62 20.20 15.18
C ILE A 194 -13.24 20.88 15.02
N GLY A 195 -13.09 22.08 15.58
CA GLY A 195 -11.82 22.81 15.56
C GLY A 195 -10.70 22.04 16.25
N GLY A 196 -10.97 21.46 17.42
CA GLY A 196 -10.04 20.57 18.14
C GLY A 196 -9.65 19.36 17.32
N TYR A 197 -10.59 18.72 16.61
CA TYR A 197 -10.28 17.61 15.71
C TYR A 197 -9.32 18.03 14.59
N PHE A 198 -9.57 19.15 13.90
CA PHE A 198 -8.69 19.61 12.83
C PHE A 198 -7.31 20.04 13.34
N VAL A 199 -7.24 20.73 14.48
CA VAL A 199 -5.98 21.11 15.11
C VAL A 199 -5.16 19.87 15.49
N THR A 200 -5.80 18.89 16.12
CA THR A 200 -5.16 17.63 16.50
C THR A 200 -4.69 16.85 15.26
N LYS A 201 -5.55 16.73 14.23
CA LYS A 201 -5.19 16.07 12.97
C LYS A 201 -4.04 16.78 12.26
N GLY A 202 -4.05 18.12 12.23
CA GLY A 202 -2.96 18.93 11.67
C GLY A 202 -1.65 18.75 12.45
N GLY A 203 -1.71 18.78 13.80
CA GLY A 203 -0.55 18.55 14.65
C GLY A 203 0.04 17.16 14.49
N ILE A 204 -0.81 16.12 14.44
CA ILE A 204 -0.37 14.74 14.18
C ILE A 204 0.22 14.59 12.75
N GLY A 205 -0.33 15.32 11.77
CA GLY A 205 0.16 15.34 10.38
C GLY A 205 1.48 16.09 10.19
N MET A 206 1.89 16.91 11.16
CA MET A 206 3.11 17.71 11.07
C MET A 206 4.33 16.79 10.94
N GLN A 207 5.20 17.07 9.97
CA GLN A 207 6.39 16.27 9.61
C GLN A 207 6.11 14.88 9.02
N ARG A 208 4.85 14.47 8.81
CA ARG A 208 4.52 13.27 8.06
C ARG A 208 4.42 13.63 6.58
N MET A 209 5.36 13.12 5.80
CA MET A 209 5.45 13.44 4.37
C MET A 209 4.61 12.48 3.49
N LYS A 210 3.51 11.93 4.03
CA LYS A 210 2.59 11.13 3.23
C LYS A 210 2.07 11.97 2.06
N ASP A 211 2.01 11.35 0.88
CA ASP A 211 1.64 11.95 -0.39
C ASP A 211 2.60 13.05 -0.89
N TYR A 212 3.78 13.19 -0.28
CA TYR A 212 4.82 14.08 -0.77
C TYR A 212 5.35 13.59 -2.13
N GLN A 213 5.23 14.44 -3.14
CA GLN A 213 5.55 14.15 -4.53
C GLN A 213 6.22 15.36 -5.17
N PRO A 214 7.54 15.51 -4.99
CA PRO A 214 8.28 16.62 -5.58
C PRO A 214 8.51 16.40 -7.07
N LYS A 215 8.55 17.49 -7.85
CA LYS A 215 8.99 17.43 -9.23
C LYS A 215 10.46 17.03 -9.30
N GLN A 216 10.77 16.11 -10.20
CA GLN A 216 12.11 15.60 -10.42
C GLN A 216 12.79 16.29 -11.60
N PRO A 217 14.14 16.36 -11.65
CA PRO A 217 14.87 16.94 -12.77
C PRO A 217 14.58 16.28 -14.12
N ILE A 218 14.32 14.98 -14.10
CA ILE A 218 13.89 14.17 -15.24
C ILE A 218 12.60 13.47 -14.84
N TYR A 219 11.58 13.53 -15.69
CA TYR A 219 10.39 12.69 -15.51
C TYR A 219 10.75 11.23 -15.73
N TYR A 220 10.65 10.43 -14.67
CA TYR A 220 10.95 9.01 -14.68
C TYR A 220 9.73 8.21 -14.24
N SER A 221 9.18 7.40 -15.14
CA SER A 221 8.00 6.59 -14.86
C SER A 221 8.37 5.18 -14.41
N HIS A 222 8.13 4.85 -13.14
CA HIS A 222 8.22 3.48 -12.66
C HIS A 222 7.18 2.58 -13.32
N LYS A 223 6.02 3.11 -13.68
CA LYS A 223 4.98 2.40 -14.43
C LYS A 223 5.50 1.86 -15.75
N VAL A 224 6.28 2.66 -16.50
CA VAL A 224 6.87 2.21 -17.75
C VAL A 224 7.98 1.18 -17.51
N HIS A 225 8.90 1.47 -16.59
CA HIS A 225 10.09 0.63 -16.38
C HIS A 225 9.76 -0.66 -15.61
N ALA A 226 9.22 -0.55 -14.41
CA ALA A 226 8.96 -1.69 -13.53
C ALA A 226 7.56 -2.32 -13.77
N GLY A 227 6.56 -1.53 -14.15
CA GLY A 227 5.20 -2.03 -14.41
C GLY A 227 5.10 -2.71 -15.78
N ILE A 228 5.33 -1.96 -16.87
CA ILE A 228 5.12 -2.46 -18.24
C ILE A 228 6.29 -3.33 -18.69
N ASN A 229 7.53 -2.82 -18.56
CA ASN A 229 8.73 -3.54 -19.00
C ASN A 229 9.24 -4.56 -17.95
N GLN A 230 8.64 -4.62 -16.76
CA GLN A 230 8.93 -5.58 -15.69
C GLN A 230 10.41 -5.64 -15.27
N ILE A 231 11.09 -4.50 -15.33
CA ILE A 231 12.46 -4.39 -14.86
C ILE A 231 12.46 -4.54 -13.34
N SER A 232 13.28 -5.46 -12.81
CA SER A 232 13.37 -5.72 -11.37
C SER A 232 13.79 -4.46 -10.61
N CYS A 233 13.17 -4.22 -9.46
CA CYS A 233 13.54 -3.12 -8.56
C CYS A 233 15.03 -3.16 -8.22
N LEU A 234 15.56 -4.36 -7.95
CA LEU A 234 16.95 -4.58 -7.56
C LEU A 234 17.94 -4.39 -8.72
N TYR A 235 17.49 -4.33 -9.97
CA TYR A 235 18.37 -3.97 -11.08
C TYR A 235 18.89 -2.54 -10.94
N CYS A 236 18.01 -1.63 -10.52
CA CYS A 236 18.34 -0.23 -10.32
C CYS A 236 18.70 0.09 -8.86
N HIS A 237 18.03 -0.56 -7.90
CA HIS A 237 18.17 -0.33 -6.46
C HIS A 237 18.87 -1.51 -5.75
N GLY A 238 19.91 -2.09 -6.37
CA GLY A 238 20.61 -3.27 -5.83
C GLY A 238 21.15 -3.09 -4.42
N ASN A 239 21.55 -1.87 -4.05
CA ASN A 239 22.01 -1.55 -2.71
C ASN A 239 20.96 -1.78 -1.62
N ALA A 240 19.67 -1.81 -1.98
CA ALA A 240 18.61 -2.14 -1.02
C ALA A 240 18.75 -3.55 -0.44
N TRP A 241 19.38 -4.46 -1.18
CA TRP A 241 19.61 -5.84 -0.75
C TRP A 241 20.78 -5.98 0.22
N GLU A 242 21.80 -5.12 0.11
CA GLU A 242 23.09 -5.30 0.82
C GLU A 242 23.39 -4.17 1.80
N SER A 243 22.68 -3.04 1.70
CA SER A 243 23.03 -1.82 2.40
C SER A 243 21.89 -1.29 3.26
N LYS A 244 22.24 -0.35 4.14
CA LYS A 244 21.31 0.49 4.91
C LYS A 244 20.38 1.25 3.97
N SER A 245 20.91 1.81 2.89
CA SER A 245 20.16 2.68 1.97
C SER A 245 19.96 2.01 0.61
N ALA A 246 18.75 2.09 0.08
CA ALA A 246 18.51 1.83 -1.33
C ALA A 246 19.06 3.02 -2.11
N ALA A 247 20.21 2.87 -2.72
CA ALA A 247 20.81 3.95 -3.50
C ALA A 247 19.95 4.30 -4.72
N ILE A 248 19.98 5.56 -5.09
CA ILE A 248 19.52 6.01 -6.40
C ILE A 248 20.54 5.49 -7.43
N PRO A 249 20.11 4.85 -8.54
CA PRO A 249 21.03 4.30 -9.52
C PRO A 249 21.85 5.41 -10.18
N SER A 250 23.11 5.11 -10.46
CA SER A 250 23.95 6.00 -11.25
C SER A 250 23.42 6.13 -12.69
N VAL A 251 23.76 7.22 -13.36
CA VAL A 251 23.39 7.46 -14.76
C VAL A 251 23.85 6.30 -15.66
N ASN A 252 24.94 5.63 -15.31
CA ASN A 252 25.46 4.48 -16.07
C ASN A 252 24.48 3.32 -16.14
N VAL A 253 23.72 3.09 -15.08
CA VAL A 253 22.68 2.03 -15.05
C VAL A 253 21.59 2.36 -16.08
N CYS A 254 21.16 3.61 -16.17
CA CYS A 254 20.20 4.07 -17.17
C CYS A 254 20.73 3.83 -18.60
N MET A 255 22.01 4.14 -18.81
CA MET A 255 22.67 4.04 -20.11
C MET A 255 22.91 2.61 -20.58
N ASN A 256 22.76 1.58 -19.72
CA ASN A 256 22.80 0.19 -20.18
C ASN A 256 21.72 -0.09 -21.25
N CYS A 257 20.56 0.54 -21.14
CA CYS A 257 19.46 0.44 -22.11
C CYS A 257 19.36 1.66 -23.00
N HIS A 258 19.49 2.88 -22.44
CA HIS A 258 19.24 4.12 -23.16
C HIS A 258 20.32 4.51 -24.19
N LYS A 259 21.44 3.80 -24.26
CA LYS A 259 22.32 3.87 -25.44
C LYS A 259 21.63 3.42 -26.73
N SER A 260 20.74 2.43 -26.61
CA SER A 260 20.00 1.86 -27.75
C SER A 260 18.56 2.37 -27.83
N ILE A 261 17.94 2.70 -26.68
CA ILE A 261 16.57 3.22 -26.61
C ILE A 261 16.63 4.74 -26.54
N GLN A 262 16.65 5.36 -27.71
CA GLN A 262 16.89 6.80 -27.84
C GLN A 262 15.61 7.65 -27.92
N SER A 263 14.47 7.01 -28.13
CA SER A 263 13.18 7.68 -28.26
C SER A 263 12.07 6.90 -27.60
N TYR A 264 11.04 7.61 -27.15
CA TYR A 264 9.82 7.03 -26.62
C TYR A 264 8.75 7.05 -27.72
N THR A 265 8.66 5.97 -28.48
CA THR A 265 7.72 5.83 -29.62
C THR A 265 6.72 4.72 -29.43
N LYS A 266 6.95 3.83 -28.46
CA LYS A 266 6.09 2.69 -28.13
C LYS A 266 5.76 2.72 -26.63
N GLY A 267 4.49 2.61 -26.30
CA GLY A 267 4.02 2.61 -24.91
C GLY A 267 2.83 3.55 -24.73
N PRO A 268 2.27 3.60 -23.51
CA PRO A 268 1.15 4.49 -23.20
C PRO A 268 1.58 5.96 -23.27
N LYS A 269 0.64 6.86 -23.50
CA LYS A 269 0.88 8.29 -23.35
C LYS A 269 1.37 8.57 -21.94
N LEU A 270 2.45 9.34 -21.84
CA LEU A 270 2.98 9.77 -20.56
C LEU A 270 2.27 11.06 -20.14
N GLN A 271 1.82 11.08 -18.91
CA GLN A 271 1.18 12.23 -18.30
C GLN A 271 1.71 12.42 -16.89
N ASP A 272 1.82 13.66 -16.46
CA ASP A 272 2.02 13.96 -15.03
C ASP A 272 0.70 13.79 -14.26
N ASP A 273 0.74 13.86 -12.93
CA ASP A 273 -0.44 13.72 -12.10
C ASP A 273 -1.48 14.86 -12.27
N ASN A 274 -1.14 15.92 -13.00
CA ASN A 274 -2.06 16.99 -13.38
C ASN A 274 -2.69 16.77 -14.76
N GLY A 275 -2.41 15.61 -15.41
CA GLY A 275 -2.92 15.29 -16.75
C GLY A 275 -2.15 15.96 -17.91
N ASN A 276 -1.04 16.65 -17.63
CA ASN A 276 -0.24 17.26 -18.70
C ASN A 276 0.56 16.18 -19.43
N GLU A 277 0.51 16.21 -20.76
CA GLU A 277 1.25 15.29 -21.61
C GLU A 277 2.76 15.51 -21.50
N ILE A 278 3.50 14.43 -21.27
CA ILE A 278 4.95 14.42 -21.15
C ILE A 278 5.58 13.83 -22.41
N ASN A 279 6.50 14.56 -23.01
CA ASN A 279 7.27 14.05 -24.13
C ASN A 279 8.44 13.18 -23.64
N GLY A 280 8.25 11.85 -23.63
CA GLY A 280 9.24 10.89 -23.16
C GLY A 280 10.58 10.95 -23.92
N THR A 281 10.57 11.27 -25.21
CA THR A 281 11.81 11.46 -25.98
C THR A 281 12.59 12.68 -25.49
N ALA A 282 11.92 13.76 -25.14
CA ALA A 282 12.56 14.94 -24.54
C ALA A 282 13.15 14.62 -23.15
N GLU A 283 12.50 13.78 -22.38
CA GLU A 283 13.04 13.35 -21.08
C GLU A 283 14.28 12.44 -21.24
N ILE A 284 14.31 11.56 -22.24
CA ILE A 284 15.51 10.79 -22.60
C ILE A 284 16.65 11.75 -23.04
N ALA A 285 16.35 12.81 -23.78
CA ALA A 285 17.35 13.81 -24.16
C ALA A 285 17.93 14.58 -22.94
N LYS A 286 17.14 14.76 -21.86
CA LYS A 286 17.66 15.28 -20.58
C LYS A 286 18.65 14.30 -19.94
N LEU A 287 18.32 12.99 -19.94
CA LEU A 287 19.24 11.95 -19.46
C LEU A 287 20.58 12.02 -20.18
N TYR A 288 20.59 12.21 -21.50
CA TYR A 288 21.82 12.30 -22.27
C TYR A 288 22.71 13.48 -21.89
N LYS A 289 22.12 14.62 -21.49
CA LYS A 289 22.89 15.75 -20.96
C LYS A 289 23.63 15.38 -19.67
N TYR A 290 23.00 14.62 -18.78
CA TYR A 290 23.66 14.14 -17.57
C TYR A 290 24.68 13.03 -17.85
N ALA A 291 24.41 12.17 -18.84
CA ALA A 291 25.31 11.10 -19.24
C ALA A 291 26.52 11.58 -20.02
N GLY A 292 26.48 12.81 -20.57
CA GLY A 292 27.48 13.26 -21.53
C GLY A 292 27.46 12.41 -22.81
N PHE A 293 26.29 11.93 -23.23
CA PHE A 293 26.09 11.00 -24.33
C PHE A 293 25.61 11.73 -25.59
N ASP A 294 26.26 11.48 -26.71
CA ASP A 294 25.82 11.95 -28.05
C ASP A 294 25.18 10.75 -28.78
N PRO A 295 23.89 10.76 -29.05
CA PRO A 295 23.21 9.68 -29.78
C PRO A 295 23.70 9.52 -31.22
N LYS A 296 24.30 10.56 -31.80
CA LYS A 296 24.90 10.51 -33.17
C LYS A 296 26.25 9.79 -33.16
N ASN A 297 26.93 9.73 -32.02
CA ASN A 297 28.23 9.09 -31.85
C ASN A 297 28.27 8.21 -30.61
N ALA A 298 27.38 7.21 -30.59
CA ALA A 298 27.18 6.33 -29.44
C ALA A 298 28.44 5.57 -28.95
N ASN A 299 29.37 5.31 -29.87
CA ASN A 299 30.63 4.59 -29.57
C ASN A 299 31.65 5.45 -28.81
N SER A 300 31.49 6.77 -28.79
CA SER A 300 32.40 7.69 -28.10
C SER A 300 32.01 8.00 -26.67
N TRP A 301 30.98 7.33 -26.13
CA TRP A 301 30.52 7.60 -24.76
C TRP A 301 31.54 7.19 -23.72
N ASP A 302 31.86 8.13 -22.87
CA ASP A 302 32.77 7.96 -21.75
C ASP A 302 31.99 8.07 -20.42
N PRO A 303 31.76 6.95 -19.70
CA PRO A 303 31.02 6.95 -18.43
C PRO A 303 31.63 7.86 -17.36
N SER A 304 32.93 8.15 -17.43
CA SER A 304 33.62 9.00 -16.44
C SER A 304 33.20 10.47 -16.54
N LYS A 305 32.64 10.89 -17.68
CA LYS A 305 32.13 12.24 -17.92
C LYS A 305 30.68 12.44 -17.47
N ALA A 306 30.00 11.37 -17.03
CA ALA A 306 28.63 11.44 -16.56
C ALA A 306 28.53 12.29 -15.29
N LYS A 307 27.53 13.14 -15.23
CA LYS A 307 27.19 13.96 -14.05
C LYS A 307 26.04 13.33 -13.29
N PRO A 308 26.01 13.38 -11.96
CA PRO A 308 24.89 12.90 -11.18
C PRO A 308 23.62 13.70 -11.50
N ILE A 309 22.49 13.00 -11.53
CA ILE A 309 21.18 13.64 -11.57
C ILE A 309 20.82 14.05 -10.13
N GLU A 310 20.48 15.31 -9.95
CA GLU A 310 20.12 15.86 -8.62
C GLU A 310 18.68 15.50 -8.25
N TRP A 311 18.44 14.22 -8.01
CA TRP A 311 17.13 13.74 -7.61
C TRP A 311 16.67 14.31 -6.27
N VAL A 312 15.44 14.78 -6.20
CA VAL A 312 14.83 15.19 -4.94
C VAL A 312 14.43 13.95 -4.15
N LYS A 313 14.95 13.84 -2.92
CA LYS A 313 14.67 12.72 -2.03
C LYS A 313 13.22 12.75 -1.56
N ILE A 314 12.48 11.66 -1.77
CA ILE A 314 11.06 11.55 -1.45
C ILE A 314 10.87 11.00 -0.04
N HIS A 315 11.55 9.91 0.30
CA HIS A 315 11.42 9.24 1.58
C HIS A 315 12.52 9.72 2.52
N ASN A 316 12.12 10.43 3.57
CA ASN A 316 13.02 10.94 4.61
C ASN A 316 12.62 10.38 5.97
N LEU A 317 13.61 9.94 6.73
CA LEU A 317 13.50 9.68 8.16
C LEU A 317 14.29 10.75 8.91
N PRO A 318 13.88 11.13 10.13
CA PRO A 318 14.68 11.99 10.99
C PRO A 318 16.07 11.41 11.23
N ASP A 319 17.08 12.26 11.41
CA ASP A 319 18.49 11.83 11.52
C ASP A 319 18.75 10.89 12.70
N HIS A 320 17.94 10.98 13.75
CA HIS A 320 18.02 10.12 14.94
C HIS A 320 17.34 8.76 14.75
N VAL A 321 16.87 8.43 13.53
CA VAL A 321 16.22 7.14 13.22
C VAL A 321 17.10 6.30 12.33
N PHE A 322 17.46 5.12 12.83
CA PHE A 322 18.16 4.11 12.04
C PHE A 322 17.15 3.21 11.31
N PHE A 323 17.34 3.06 10.01
CA PHE A 323 16.61 2.11 9.18
C PHE A 323 17.57 1.43 8.20
N SER A 324 17.45 0.12 8.04
CA SER A 324 18.26 -0.65 7.11
C SER A 324 17.38 -1.43 6.13
N HIS A 325 17.50 -1.11 4.84
CA HIS A 325 16.82 -1.87 3.78
C HIS A 325 17.23 -3.33 3.79
N ALA A 326 18.51 -3.64 3.90
CA ALA A 326 19.00 -5.01 3.87
C ALA A 326 18.39 -5.88 4.98
N GLN A 327 18.21 -5.34 6.18
CA GLN A 327 17.56 -6.08 7.27
C GLN A 327 16.09 -6.39 6.96
N HIS A 328 15.37 -5.46 6.35
CA HIS A 328 13.95 -5.64 6.02
C HIS A 328 13.76 -6.53 4.79
N ILE A 329 14.52 -6.30 3.74
CA ILE A 329 14.33 -6.97 2.45
C ILE A 329 14.99 -8.35 2.44
N ARG A 330 16.27 -8.43 2.85
CA ARG A 330 17.03 -9.68 2.78
C ARG A 330 16.72 -10.61 3.94
N ALA A 331 16.77 -10.11 5.17
CA ALA A 331 16.53 -10.91 6.37
C ALA A 331 15.02 -11.05 6.65
N GLY A 332 14.29 -9.95 6.62
CA GLY A 332 12.84 -9.91 6.89
C GLY A 332 11.98 -10.32 5.71
N LYS A 333 12.53 -10.44 4.49
CA LYS A 333 11.81 -10.78 3.24
C LYS A 333 10.60 -9.87 2.98
N VAL A 334 10.65 -8.63 3.48
CA VAL A 334 9.61 -7.63 3.29
C VAL A 334 9.66 -7.12 1.86
N GLN A 335 8.51 -7.03 1.22
CA GLN A 335 8.41 -6.58 -0.17
C GLN A 335 8.49 -5.06 -0.28
N CYS A 336 9.02 -4.56 -1.39
CA CYS A 336 9.18 -3.13 -1.64
C CYS A 336 7.85 -2.38 -1.53
N GLN A 337 6.78 -2.97 -2.08
CA GLN A 337 5.43 -2.38 -2.09
C GLN A 337 4.82 -2.22 -0.71
N THR A 338 5.24 -3.02 0.28
CA THR A 338 4.75 -2.90 1.66
C THR A 338 4.99 -1.50 2.24
N CYS A 339 6.11 -0.88 1.87
CA CYS A 339 6.48 0.46 2.33
C CYS A 339 6.28 1.52 1.26
N HIS A 340 6.56 1.19 -0.01
CA HIS A 340 6.54 2.14 -1.12
C HIS A 340 5.21 2.16 -1.90
N GLY A 341 4.25 1.27 -1.57
CA GLY A 341 2.98 1.16 -2.28
C GLY A 341 3.14 0.57 -3.68
N GLU A 342 2.13 0.78 -4.52
CA GLU A 342 2.09 0.25 -5.90
C GLU A 342 2.98 1.06 -6.85
N ILE A 343 4.27 1.10 -6.58
CA ILE A 343 5.28 1.84 -7.36
C ILE A 343 5.24 1.48 -8.86
N THR A 344 4.94 0.23 -9.17
CA THR A 344 4.80 -0.27 -10.55
C THR A 344 3.65 0.39 -11.33
N ASN A 345 2.76 1.11 -10.64
CA ASN A 345 1.67 1.87 -11.25
C ASN A 345 1.91 3.39 -11.21
N MET A 346 3.02 3.85 -10.63
CA MET A 346 3.29 5.28 -10.47
C MET A 346 4.06 5.84 -11.66
N ASN A 347 3.54 6.88 -12.27
CA ASN A 347 4.26 7.70 -13.23
C ASN A 347 5.26 8.61 -12.51
N GLU A 348 4.81 9.35 -11.52
CA GLU A 348 5.64 10.12 -10.60
C GLU A 348 5.56 9.50 -9.21
N VAL A 349 6.71 9.26 -8.59
CA VAL A 349 6.75 8.57 -7.28
C VAL A 349 6.37 9.53 -6.17
N LYS A 350 5.50 9.04 -5.27
CA LYS A 350 5.13 9.75 -4.04
C LYS A 350 5.38 8.88 -2.81
N GLN A 351 5.52 9.50 -1.66
CA GLN A 351 5.60 8.79 -0.39
C GLN A 351 4.21 8.28 0.00
N VAL A 352 4.00 6.97 0.02
CA VAL A 352 2.72 6.34 0.37
C VAL A 352 2.60 6.11 1.87
N SER A 353 3.63 5.57 2.48
CA SER A 353 3.64 5.24 3.91
C SER A 353 4.00 6.45 4.76
N GLU A 354 3.37 6.57 5.93
CA GLU A 354 3.63 7.67 6.86
C GLU A 354 5.05 7.68 7.42
N LEU A 355 5.70 6.50 7.49
CA LEU A 355 7.01 6.29 8.10
C LEU A 355 7.11 6.82 9.54
N SER A 356 5.95 6.89 10.24
CA SER A 356 5.91 7.30 11.64
C SER A 356 6.37 6.16 12.56
N MET A 357 6.83 6.51 13.77
CA MET A 357 7.22 5.51 14.78
C MET A 357 6.10 4.50 15.03
N GLY A 358 4.84 4.96 15.14
CA GLY A 358 3.69 4.08 15.33
C GLY A 358 3.46 3.13 14.17
N TRP A 359 3.69 3.58 12.94
CA TRP A 359 3.59 2.74 11.75
C TRP A 359 4.63 1.61 11.77
N CYS A 360 5.88 1.93 12.09
CA CYS A 360 6.96 0.93 12.21
C CYS A 360 6.67 -0.08 13.32
N ILE A 361 6.30 0.40 14.52
CA ILE A 361 6.00 -0.45 15.69
C ILE A 361 4.81 -1.38 15.39
N ASN A 362 3.75 -0.90 14.74
CA ASN A 362 2.60 -1.73 14.40
C ASN A 362 2.97 -2.87 13.42
N CYS A 363 3.82 -2.59 12.44
CA CYS A 363 4.37 -3.61 11.56
C CYS A 363 5.17 -4.66 12.36
N HIS A 364 6.10 -4.23 13.23
CA HIS A 364 6.92 -5.12 14.03
C HIS A 364 6.12 -5.98 15.04
N ARG A 365 4.97 -5.49 15.50
CA ARG A 365 4.07 -6.27 16.36
C ARG A 365 3.34 -7.39 15.62
N GLN A 366 3.13 -7.23 14.33
CA GLN A 366 2.33 -8.15 13.52
C GLN A 366 3.18 -9.08 12.65
N THR A 367 4.38 -8.63 12.26
CA THR A 367 5.26 -9.39 11.37
C THR A 367 5.85 -10.58 12.11
N LYS A 368 5.55 -11.78 11.60
CA LYS A 368 6.11 -13.03 12.09
C LYS A 368 7.54 -13.20 11.61
N VAL A 369 8.39 -13.71 12.50
CA VAL A 369 9.76 -14.08 12.16
C VAL A 369 9.76 -15.51 11.65
N ASP A 370 10.39 -15.73 10.49
CA ASP A 370 10.59 -17.06 9.92
C ASP A 370 11.76 -17.74 10.63
N PHE A 371 11.46 -18.51 11.66
CA PHE A 371 12.40 -19.44 12.25
C PHE A 371 12.40 -20.73 11.42
N ASN A 372 13.35 -20.88 10.50
CA ASN A 372 13.53 -22.14 9.80
C ASN A 372 13.87 -23.23 10.82
N TYR A 373 13.00 -24.23 10.96
CA TYR A 373 13.14 -25.35 11.89
C TYR A 373 14.32 -26.27 11.58
N ASP A 374 14.93 -26.12 10.44
CA ASP A 374 16.16 -26.86 10.09
C ASP A 374 17.32 -26.24 10.84
N SER A 375 17.79 -26.95 11.87
CA SER A 375 18.94 -26.55 12.70
C SER A 375 20.22 -26.30 11.89
N THR A 376 20.29 -26.80 10.65
CA THR A 376 21.43 -26.60 9.73
C THR A 376 21.27 -25.32 8.90
N LYS A 377 20.04 -24.81 8.72
CA LYS A 377 19.72 -23.64 7.89
C LYS A 377 19.16 -22.45 8.69
N GLY A 378 18.85 -22.64 9.97
CA GLY A 378 18.33 -21.60 10.84
C GLY A 378 19.36 -20.49 11.10
N ASN A 379 18.88 -19.28 11.29
CA ASN A 379 19.75 -18.16 11.64
C ASN A 379 20.22 -18.28 13.08
N LYS A 380 21.40 -18.84 13.28
CA LYS A 380 22.04 -19.10 14.59
C LYS A 380 22.45 -17.81 15.35
N PHE A 381 22.23 -16.64 14.77
CA PHE A 381 22.63 -15.37 15.37
C PHE A 381 21.77 -14.92 16.54
N TYR A 382 20.59 -15.51 16.75
CA TYR A 382 19.72 -15.11 17.85
C TYR A 382 19.88 -16.08 19.03
N SER A 383 20.49 -15.61 20.12
CA SER A 383 20.60 -16.35 21.38
C SER A 383 19.26 -16.79 21.99
N ILE A 384 18.16 -16.12 21.58
CA ILE A 384 16.78 -16.45 21.96
C ILE A 384 16.14 -17.51 21.05
N TYR A 385 16.83 -17.94 19.98
CA TYR A 385 16.32 -18.93 19.02
C TYR A 385 15.90 -20.24 19.70
N GLU A 386 16.74 -20.79 20.56
CA GLU A 386 16.46 -22.05 21.24
C GLU A 386 15.25 -21.93 22.19
N LYS A 387 15.12 -20.80 22.90
CA LYS A 387 13.98 -20.55 23.77
C LYS A 387 12.67 -20.58 22.98
N PHE A 388 12.56 -19.78 21.92
CA PHE A 388 11.35 -19.72 21.11
C PHE A 388 11.06 -21.03 20.37
N HIS A 389 12.08 -21.72 19.91
CA HIS A 389 11.94 -23.04 19.31
C HIS A 389 11.34 -24.05 20.29
N ASN A 390 11.83 -24.06 21.53
CA ASN A 390 11.29 -24.93 22.59
C ASN A 390 9.86 -24.55 23.00
N ASP A 391 9.54 -23.25 23.05
CA ASP A 391 8.20 -22.77 23.39
C ASP A 391 7.18 -23.10 22.28
N ILE A 392 7.55 -23.01 21.03
CA ILE A 392 6.72 -23.44 19.90
C ILE A 392 6.52 -24.96 19.91
N LYS A 393 7.59 -25.72 20.11
CA LYS A 393 7.53 -27.20 20.23
C LYS A 393 6.63 -27.65 21.39
N ALA A 394 6.66 -26.91 22.47
CA ALA A 394 5.83 -27.17 23.65
C ALA A 394 4.38 -26.70 23.51
N GLY A 395 4.00 -26.10 22.36
CA GLY A 395 2.66 -25.55 22.12
C GLY A 395 2.34 -24.31 22.97
N LYS A 396 3.33 -23.66 23.56
CA LYS A 396 3.13 -22.45 24.37
C LYS A 396 2.91 -21.20 23.54
N MET A 397 3.38 -21.21 22.30
CA MET A 397 3.16 -20.15 21.33
C MET A 397 3.11 -20.71 19.91
N ASP A 398 2.32 -20.05 19.05
CA ASP A 398 2.12 -20.48 17.65
C ASP A 398 3.13 -19.85 16.69
N SER A 399 3.68 -18.70 17.03
CA SER A 399 4.63 -17.96 16.17
C SER A 399 5.37 -16.91 16.99
N VAL A 400 6.51 -16.48 16.49
CA VAL A 400 7.32 -15.40 17.05
C VAL A 400 7.20 -14.18 16.14
N THR A 401 6.97 -13.02 16.72
CA THR A 401 6.92 -11.76 15.99
C THR A 401 8.25 -11.00 16.13
N VAL A 402 8.44 -9.99 15.28
CA VAL A 402 9.61 -9.09 15.38
C VAL A 402 9.66 -8.40 16.75
N LYS A 403 8.49 -8.11 17.36
CA LYS A 403 8.39 -7.61 18.73
C LYS A 403 9.05 -8.56 19.73
N ASP A 404 8.79 -9.86 19.62
CA ASP A 404 9.25 -10.86 20.60
C ASP A 404 10.79 -11.04 20.60
N ILE A 405 11.43 -10.72 19.48
CA ILE A 405 12.90 -10.69 19.35
C ILE A 405 13.51 -9.32 19.65
N GLY A 406 12.76 -8.40 20.27
CA GLY A 406 13.23 -7.08 20.66
C GLY A 406 13.17 -6.02 19.56
N GLY A 407 12.47 -6.27 18.44
CA GLY A 407 12.39 -5.32 17.32
C GLY A 407 11.58 -4.05 17.59
N ILE A 408 10.99 -3.88 18.78
CA ILE A 408 10.34 -2.64 19.22
C ILE A 408 11.10 -1.91 20.34
N GLU A 409 12.29 -2.38 20.70
CA GLU A 409 13.12 -1.69 21.67
C GLU A 409 13.64 -0.38 21.08
N CYS A 410 13.65 0.69 21.89
CA CYS A 410 13.98 2.03 21.43
C CYS A 410 15.33 2.09 20.69
N GLN A 411 16.36 1.43 21.24
CA GLN A 411 17.72 1.42 20.69
C GLN A 411 17.87 0.68 19.36
N LYS A 412 16.85 -0.04 18.90
CA LYS A 412 16.87 -0.70 17.57
C LYS A 412 16.61 0.28 16.44
N CYS A 413 15.94 1.37 16.75
CA CYS A 413 15.55 2.39 15.80
C CYS A 413 16.14 3.78 16.11
N HIS A 414 16.55 4.03 17.37
CA HIS A 414 17.09 5.31 17.81
C HIS A 414 18.50 5.15 18.37
N TYR A 415 19.37 6.12 18.08
CA TYR A 415 20.76 6.19 18.56
C TYR A 415 21.12 7.62 18.97
#